data_8a3ab20300aac91a2a732beecfcc553a
#
_entry.id   8a3ab20300aac91a2a732beecfcc553a
#
_cell.length_a   1.000
_cell.length_b   1.000
_cell.length_c   1.000
_cell.angle_alpha   90.00
_cell.angle_beta   90.00
_cell.angle_gamma   90.00
#
_symmetry.space_group_name_H-M   'P 1'
#
loop_
_entity.id
_entity.type
_entity.pdbx_description
1 polymer ?
#
loop_
_entity_poly.entity_id
_entity_poly.type
_entity_poly.pdbx_seq_one_letter_code
_entity_poly.pdbx_strand_id
1 'polypeptide(L)'
;MDMLKETLITLCGELHQQGLPKSHIAKRLGKNRETIHIWIKGIEQYGLIKFLDRYRQAKKGERAKRKVNPLIKRWIWEIREREYDCCGQKIQYFLNREHGIHLSVPKIYEILSEKYIIRPKWKKNKVRGEVPKASMPREVVQMDTIDFGELYAFTAIDIFTREADILITTGLTADLGCQFLHQSMRRRFDGHVKLLQTDGGPEFKAEFGSNAQLFCDRHRIARPYRKNEQAYIESFNRTVRKECLGWVKYRVAQLSECQEMAEVFLRRYHYHRPHMGRGMIPPLANKEGDCRILK
;
A
#
# COMPACT_ATOMS: atom_id res chain seq x y z
N MET A 1 -34.38 12.42 -7.26
CA MET A 1 -34.48 12.10 -5.82
C MET A 1 -34.74 13.31 -4.90
N ASP A 2 -34.60 14.54 -5.38
CA ASP A 2 -34.87 15.76 -4.58
C ASP A 2 -36.35 16.17 -4.51
N MET A 3 -37.14 15.90 -5.55
CA MET A 3 -38.59 16.15 -5.55
C MET A 3 -39.34 15.52 -4.35
N LEU A 4 -38.94 14.32 -3.96
CA LEU A 4 -39.58 13.61 -2.82
C LEU A 4 -39.37 14.34 -1.49
N LYS A 5 -38.23 15.03 -1.28
CA LYS A 5 -37.98 15.76 -0.03
C LYS A 5 -38.68 17.11 0.03
N GLU A 6 -38.79 17.79 -1.08
CA GLU A 6 -39.53 19.05 -1.18
C GLU A 6 -41.04 18.81 -0.94
N THR A 7 -41.59 17.75 -1.52
CA THR A 7 -42.93 17.29 -1.28
C THR A 7 -43.19 17.00 0.21
N LEU A 8 -42.21 16.33 0.88
CA LEU A 8 -42.31 16.05 2.32
C LEU A 8 -42.27 17.33 3.19
N ILE A 9 -41.49 18.34 2.81
CA ILE A 9 -41.42 19.63 3.50
C ILE A 9 -42.75 20.40 3.32
N THR A 10 -43.29 20.41 2.11
CA THR A 10 -44.61 21.03 1.81
C THR A 10 -45.71 20.37 2.63
N LEU A 11 -45.76 19.04 2.59
CA LEU A 11 -46.76 18.27 3.37
C LEU A 11 -46.59 18.46 4.89
N CYS A 12 -45.33 18.62 5.36
CA CYS A 12 -45.08 18.95 6.77
C CYS A 12 -45.68 20.31 7.15
N GLY A 13 -45.55 21.31 6.29
CA GLY A 13 -46.16 22.63 6.49
C GLY A 13 -47.70 22.58 6.52
N GLU A 14 -48.30 21.86 5.57
CA GLU A 14 -49.77 21.66 5.50
C GLU A 14 -50.34 20.96 6.74
N LEU A 15 -49.70 19.86 7.15
CA LEU A 15 -50.12 19.11 8.35
C LEU A 15 -49.96 19.96 9.63
N HIS A 16 -48.96 20.82 9.68
CA HIS A 16 -48.78 21.74 10.80
C HIS A 16 -49.87 22.83 10.82
N GLN A 17 -50.24 23.37 9.68
CA GLN A 17 -51.35 24.35 9.55
C GLN A 17 -52.70 23.75 9.94
N GLN A 18 -52.88 22.42 9.73
CA GLN A 18 -54.04 21.67 10.19
C GLN A 18 -54.02 21.39 11.71
N GLY A 19 -53.03 21.88 12.45
CA GLY A 19 -52.94 21.74 13.90
C GLY A 19 -52.35 20.41 14.41
N LEU A 20 -51.79 19.53 13.54
CA LEU A 20 -51.22 18.26 13.98
C LEU A 20 -49.97 18.47 14.86
N PRO A 21 -49.85 17.76 15.97
CA PRO A 21 -48.64 17.78 16.81
C PRO A 21 -47.42 17.32 16.06
N LYS A 22 -46.24 17.90 16.32
CA LYS A 22 -44.95 17.59 15.66
C LYS A 22 -44.59 16.10 15.73
N SER A 23 -44.93 15.39 16.80
CA SER A 23 -44.73 13.95 16.96
C SER A 23 -45.58 13.12 15.98
N HIS A 24 -46.79 13.52 15.73
CA HIS A 24 -47.69 12.86 14.79
C HIS A 24 -47.25 13.10 13.34
N ILE A 25 -46.83 14.34 13.01
CA ILE A 25 -46.27 14.66 11.71
C ILE A 25 -45.02 13.83 11.46
N ALA A 26 -44.11 13.73 12.44
CA ALA A 26 -42.91 12.91 12.36
C ALA A 26 -43.18 11.45 12.03
N LYS A 27 -44.13 10.85 12.74
CA LYS A 27 -44.60 9.47 12.53
C LYS A 27 -45.19 9.30 11.12
N ARG A 28 -46.04 10.24 10.68
CA ARG A 28 -46.74 10.17 9.39
C ARG A 28 -45.81 10.32 8.20
N LEU A 29 -44.77 11.17 8.33
CA LEU A 29 -43.78 11.43 7.27
C LEU A 29 -42.53 10.52 7.33
N GLY A 30 -42.46 9.61 8.33
CA GLY A 30 -41.31 8.73 8.51
C GLY A 30 -40.02 9.50 8.78
N LYS A 31 -40.09 10.63 9.54
CA LYS A 31 -38.94 11.47 9.90
C LYS A 31 -38.81 11.56 11.43
N ASN A 32 -37.59 11.90 11.89
CA ASN A 32 -37.43 12.18 13.32
C ASN A 32 -38.08 13.52 13.69
N ARG A 33 -38.46 13.64 14.96
CA ARG A 33 -39.13 14.83 15.50
C ARG A 33 -38.33 16.11 15.37
N GLU A 34 -37.00 15.99 15.43
CA GLU A 34 -36.07 17.10 15.29
C GLU A 34 -36.07 17.66 13.87
N THR A 35 -36.05 16.81 12.85
CA THR A 35 -36.18 17.21 11.44
C THR A 35 -37.48 17.97 11.20
N ILE A 36 -38.61 17.50 11.74
CA ILE A 36 -39.89 18.19 11.65
C ILE A 36 -39.84 19.55 12.35
N HIS A 37 -39.26 19.62 13.54
CA HIS A 37 -39.07 20.88 14.26
C HIS A 37 -38.30 21.92 13.45
N ILE A 38 -37.17 21.50 12.83
CA ILE A 38 -36.34 22.37 11.97
C ILE A 38 -37.15 22.86 10.77
N TRP A 39 -37.92 21.98 10.10
CA TRP A 39 -38.70 22.36 8.95
C TRP A 39 -39.85 23.34 9.33
N ILE A 40 -40.60 23.07 10.38
CA ILE A 40 -41.68 23.93 10.85
C ILE A 40 -41.09 25.31 11.23
N LYS A 41 -40.03 25.36 12.04
CA LYS A 41 -39.39 26.60 12.44
C LYS A 41 -38.91 27.44 11.21
N GLY A 42 -38.35 26.74 10.22
CA GLY A 42 -37.95 27.41 8.97
C GLY A 42 -39.13 27.93 8.15
N ILE A 43 -40.23 27.18 8.08
CA ILE A 43 -41.45 27.59 7.39
C ILE A 43 -42.11 28.80 8.10
N GLU A 44 -42.18 28.74 9.44
CA GLU A 44 -42.74 29.84 10.27
C GLU A 44 -41.91 31.15 10.09
N GLN A 45 -40.57 31.03 10.05
CA GLN A 45 -39.67 32.17 9.96
C GLN A 45 -39.59 32.79 8.57
N TYR A 46 -39.64 32.03 7.49
CA TYR A 46 -39.39 32.51 6.12
C TYR A 46 -40.57 32.34 5.16
N GLY A 47 -41.62 31.64 5.55
CA GLY A 47 -42.66 31.15 4.66
C GLY A 47 -42.17 29.93 3.84
N LEU A 48 -43.14 29.11 3.38
CA LEU A 48 -42.84 27.82 2.70
C LEU A 48 -41.97 28.01 1.45
N ILE A 49 -42.30 28.98 0.57
CA ILE A 49 -41.59 29.18 -0.69
C ILE A 49 -40.15 29.59 -0.45
N LYS A 50 -39.91 30.62 0.38
CA LYS A 50 -38.54 31.07 0.71
C LYS A 50 -37.74 30.04 1.45
N PHE A 51 -38.37 29.21 2.31
CA PHE A 51 -37.71 28.14 3.00
C PHE A 51 -37.26 27.01 2.02
N LEU A 52 -38.10 26.62 1.06
CA LEU A 52 -37.75 25.69 0.01
C LEU A 52 -36.59 26.19 -0.86
N ASP A 53 -36.60 27.48 -1.25
CA ASP A 53 -35.51 28.06 -2.02
C ASP A 53 -34.20 28.09 -1.23
N ARG A 54 -34.23 28.49 0.05
CA ARG A 54 -33.04 28.39 0.92
C ARG A 54 -32.55 26.94 1.11
N TYR A 55 -33.46 25.99 1.23
CA TYR A 55 -33.15 24.57 1.33
C TYR A 55 -32.49 24.03 0.05
N ARG A 56 -32.94 24.48 -1.14
CA ARG A 56 -32.30 24.20 -2.43
C ARG A 56 -30.92 24.83 -2.53
N GLN A 57 -30.78 26.09 -2.13
CA GLN A 57 -29.50 26.80 -2.17
C GLN A 57 -28.46 26.24 -1.18
N ALA A 58 -28.89 25.88 0.03
CA ALA A 58 -28.02 25.26 1.04
C ALA A 58 -27.41 23.92 0.57
N LYS A 59 -28.11 23.20 -0.31
CA LYS A 59 -27.60 21.97 -0.93
C LYS A 59 -26.65 22.21 -2.11
N LYS A 60 -26.75 23.36 -2.77
CA LYS A 60 -25.91 23.73 -3.92
C LYS A 60 -24.56 24.33 -3.49
N GLY A 61 -24.40 24.68 -2.22
CA GLY A 61 -23.14 25.22 -1.69
C GLY A 61 -22.02 24.18 -1.79
N GLU A 62 -21.05 24.41 -2.68
CA GLU A 62 -19.77 23.70 -2.57
C GLU A 62 -19.16 24.01 -1.20
N ARG A 63 -18.92 22.97 -0.41
CA ARG A 63 -18.12 23.14 0.81
C ARG A 63 -16.80 23.77 0.41
N ALA A 64 -16.51 24.96 0.94
CA ALA A 64 -15.23 25.63 0.70
C ALA A 64 -14.11 24.62 0.94
N LYS A 65 -13.40 24.26 -0.12
CA LYS A 65 -12.27 23.32 -0.03
C LYS A 65 -11.25 23.97 0.88
N ARG A 66 -10.89 23.32 2.00
CA ARG A 66 -9.84 23.83 2.88
C ARG A 66 -8.58 24.03 2.05
N LYS A 67 -8.15 25.28 1.92
CA LYS A 67 -6.89 25.61 1.27
C LYS A 67 -5.74 25.05 2.09
N VAL A 68 -4.91 24.23 1.48
CA VAL A 68 -3.68 23.68 2.11
C VAL A 68 -2.57 24.71 1.90
N ASN A 69 -1.76 24.92 2.93
CA ASN A 69 -0.60 25.82 2.85
C ASN A 69 0.30 25.42 1.64
N PRO A 70 0.70 26.36 0.79
CA PRO A 70 1.58 26.10 -0.35
C PRO A 70 2.88 25.35 0.01
N LEU A 71 3.43 25.60 1.19
CA LEU A 71 4.61 24.92 1.69
C LEU A 71 4.38 23.42 1.88
N ILE A 72 3.21 23.02 2.41
CA ILE A 72 2.84 21.60 2.56
C ILE A 72 2.69 20.93 1.19
N LYS A 73 2.13 21.62 0.20
CA LYS A 73 2.05 21.10 -1.17
C LYS A 73 3.44 20.84 -1.75
N ARG A 74 4.37 21.75 -1.54
CA ARG A 74 5.75 21.64 -1.98
C ARG A 74 6.42 20.41 -1.35
N TRP A 75 6.32 20.20 -0.05
CA TRP A 75 6.85 19.01 0.63
C TRP A 75 6.26 17.71 0.10
N ILE A 76 4.96 17.67 -0.22
CA ILE A 76 4.33 16.49 -0.82
C ILE A 76 4.95 16.16 -2.19
N TRP A 77 5.21 17.17 -3.01
CA TRP A 77 5.85 16.98 -4.31
C TRP A 77 7.31 16.57 -4.18
N GLU A 78 8.07 17.19 -3.29
CA GLU A 78 9.47 16.83 -2.99
C GLU A 78 9.59 15.38 -2.49
N ILE A 79 8.73 14.96 -1.56
CA ILE A 79 8.68 13.56 -1.10
C ILE A 79 8.34 12.62 -2.27
N ARG A 80 7.39 12.99 -3.13
CA ARG A 80 7.01 12.17 -4.29
C ARG A 80 8.15 12.01 -5.29
N GLU A 81 8.96 13.03 -5.46
CA GLU A 81 10.10 13.03 -6.40
C GLU A 81 11.32 12.29 -5.82
N ARG A 82 11.58 12.48 -4.53
CA ARG A 82 12.70 11.82 -3.84
C ARG A 82 12.48 10.31 -3.64
N GLU A 83 11.26 9.92 -3.30
CA GLU A 83 10.93 8.55 -2.93
C GLU A 83 10.34 7.75 -4.10
N TYR A 84 10.99 6.64 -4.48
CA TYR A 84 10.53 5.79 -5.58
C TYR A 84 9.17 5.14 -5.29
N ASP A 85 8.29 5.10 -6.31
CA ASP A 85 6.93 4.49 -6.26
C ASP A 85 6.14 4.82 -4.97
N CYS A 86 6.27 6.07 -4.52
CA CYS A 86 5.70 6.52 -3.26
C CYS A 86 4.20 6.77 -3.40
N CYS A 87 3.36 5.90 -2.82
CA CYS A 87 1.91 6.07 -2.77
C CYS A 87 1.49 7.08 -1.67
N GLY A 88 0.22 7.53 -1.72
CA GLY A 88 -0.29 8.53 -0.77
C GLY A 88 -0.09 8.16 0.70
N GLN A 89 -0.17 6.87 1.08
CA GLN A 89 0.09 6.43 2.45
C GLN A 89 1.56 6.59 2.85
N LYS A 90 2.50 6.30 1.94
CA LYS A 90 3.93 6.50 2.19
C LYS A 90 4.26 7.98 2.27
N ILE A 91 3.66 8.82 1.41
CA ILE A 91 3.81 10.28 1.50
C ILE A 91 3.29 10.80 2.83
N GLN A 92 2.14 10.33 3.30
CA GLN A 92 1.59 10.66 4.61
C GLN A 92 2.58 10.32 5.74
N TYR A 93 3.19 9.13 5.67
CA TYR A 93 4.19 8.68 6.64
C TYR A 93 5.39 9.63 6.68
N PHE A 94 6.00 9.94 5.52
CA PHE A 94 7.17 10.83 5.46
C PHE A 94 6.82 12.26 5.86
N LEU A 95 5.67 12.78 5.42
CA LEU A 95 5.18 14.11 5.79
C LEU A 95 5.01 14.27 7.31
N ASN A 96 4.48 13.22 7.96
CA ASN A 96 4.34 13.21 9.42
C ASN A 96 5.71 13.07 10.11
N ARG A 97 6.58 12.18 9.63
CA ARG A 97 7.91 11.93 10.21
C ARG A 97 8.85 13.13 10.10
N GLU A 98 8.86 13.80 8.95
CA GLU A 98 9.82 14.87 8.64
C GLU A 98 9.33 16.27 9.08
N HIS A 99 8.02 16.49 9.05
CA HIS A 99 7.41 17.81 9.27
C HIS A 99 6.36 17.83 10.37
N GLY A 100 6.05 16.70 11.02
CA GLY A 100 5.01 16.59 12.06
C GLY A 100 3.59 16.86 11.53
N ILE A 101 3.36 16.78 10.22
CA ILE A 101 2.09 17.13 9.60
C ILE A 101 1.31 15.88 9.23
N HIS A 102 0.07 15.80 9.73
CA HIS A 102 -0.88 14.76 9.38
C HIS A 102 -1.92 15.28 8.38
N LEU A 103 -1.88 14.77 7.13
CA LEU A 103 -2.85 15.08 6.08
C LEU A 103 -3.48 13.77 5.59
N SER A 104 -4.79 13.78 5.32
CA SER A 104 -5.47 12.58 4.85
C SER A 104 -5.00 12.14 3.46
N VAL A 105 -4.94 10.83 3.22
CA VAL A 105 -4.50 10.27 1.93
C VAL A 105 -5.30 10.78 0.73
N PRO A 106 -6.66 10.93 0.79
CA PRO A 106 -7.41 11.55 -0.30
C PRO A 106 -6.95 12.99 -0.60
N LYS A 107 -6.62 13.78 0.44
CA LYS A 107 -6.14 15.16 0.24
C LYS A 107 -4.74 15.20 -0.36
N ILE A 108 -3.88 14.23 -0.02
CA ILE A 108 -2.56 14.08 -0.68
C ILE A 108 -2.74 13.79 -2.17
N TYR A 109 -3.66 12.89 -2.54
CA TYR A 109 -3.91 12.60 -3.96
C TYR A 109 -4.54 13.78 -4.70
N GLU A 110 -5.38 14.58 -4.05
CA GLU A 110 -5.90 15.83 -4.63
C GLU A 110 -4.75 16.79 -4.98
N ILE A 111 -3.79 16.97 -4.06
CA ILE A 111 -2.61 17.82 -4.29
C ILE A 111 -1.69 17.24 -5.37
N LEU A 112 -1.48 15.92 -5.36
CA LEU A 112 -0.68 15.26 -6.39
C LEU A 112 -1.31 15.42 -7.79
N SER A 113 -2.64 15.41 -7.89
CA SER A 113 -3.34 15.58 -9.17
C SER A 113 -3.20 16.98 -9.77
N GLU A 114 -2.75 17.98 -9.00
CA GLU A 114 -2.41 19.32 -9.51
C GLU A 114 -1.16 19.30 -10.41
N LYS A 115 -0.25 18.34 -10.19
CA LYS A 115 1.04 18.24 -10.92
C LYS A 115 1.20 16.96 -11.73
N TYR A 116 0.56 15.86 -11.32
CA TYR A 116 0.75 14.52 -11.89
C TYR A 116 -0.56 13.93 -12.38
N ILE A 117 -0.51 13.14 -13.45
CA ILE A 117 -1.64 12.33 -13.91
C ILE A 117 -1.76 11.10 -12.99
N ILE A 118 -2.76 11.10 -12.12
CA ILE A 118 -3.05 9.98 -11.22
C ILE A 118 -4.01 9.01 -11.92
N ARG A 119 -3.49 7.88 -12.40
CA ARG A 119 -4.31 6.84 -13.01
C ARG A 119 -5.01 6.02 -11.94
N PRO A 120 -6.34 5.77 -12.03
CA PRO A 120 -7.04 4.91 -11.09
C PRO A 120 -6.50 3.48 -11.19
N LYS A 121 -6.28 2.85 -10.02
CA LYS A 121 -5.82 1.46 -9.97
C LYS A 121 -6.94 0.54 -10.42
N TRP A 122 -6.76 -0.16 -11.53
CA TRP A 122 -7.73 -1.14 -12.02
C TRP A 122 -7.86 -2.29 -11.02
N LYS A 123 -9.03 -2.42 -10.40
CA LYS A 123 -9.36 -3.55 -9.54
C LYS A 123 -9.77 -4.71 -10.43
N LYS A 124 -8.87 -5.67 -10.65
CA LYS A 124 -9.26 -6.96 -11.21
C LYS A 124 -9.90 -7.78 -10.09
N ASN A 125 -11.19 -8.01 -10.15
CA ASN A 125 -11.89 -8.99 -9.31
C ASN A 125 -11.41 -10.40 -9.72
N LYS A 126 -10.34 -10.88 -9.08
CA LYS A 126 -9.89 -12.27 -9.18
C LYS A 126 -10.01 -12.90 -7.81
N VAL A 127 -10.68 -14.04 -7.74
CA VAL A 127 -10.62 -14.93 -6.59
C VAL A 127 -9.15 -15.27 -6.37
N ARG A 128 -8.60 -14.87 -5.21
CA ARG A 128 -7.22 -15.11 -4.84
C ARG A 128 -7.20 -16.31 -3.90
N GLY A 129 -6.28 -17.25 -4.12
CA GLY A 129 -6.00 -18.33 -3.19
C GLY A 129 -5.42 -17.80 -1.88
N GLU A 130 -5.27 -18.67 -0.90
CA GLU A 130 -4.65 -18.31 0.38
C GLU A 130 -3.21 -17.86 0.19
N VAL A 131 -2.86 -16.79 0.92
CA VAL A 131 -1.49 -16.27 0.99
C VAL A 131 -0.80 -16.93 2.17
N PRO A 132 0.47 -17.40 2.05
CA PRO A 132 1.22 -17.95 3.17
C PRO A 132 1.25 -16.98 4.35
N LYS A 133 1.14 -17.53 5.57
CA LYS A 133 1.19 -16.77 6.81
C LYS A 133 2.38 -17.25 7.63
N ALA A 134 3.02 -16.32 8.33
CA ALA A 134 4.02 -16.61 9.35
C ALA A 134 3.68 -15.83 10.62
N SER A 135 3.93 -16.44 11.77
CA SER A 135 3.64 -15.87 13.09
C SER A 135 4.89 -15.30 13.77
N MET A 136 6.08 -15.68 13.28
CA MET A 136 7.37 -15.30 13.85
C MET A 136 8.45 -15.13 12.76
N PRO A 137 9.56 -14.43 13.07
CA PRO A 137 10.72 -14.37 12.18
C PRO A 137 11.25 -15.75 11.82
N ARG A 138 11.78 -15.89 10.60
CA ARG A 138 12.42 -17.13 10.11
C ARG A 138 11.48 -18.34 10.02
N GLU A 139 10.18 -18.14 10.17
CA GLU A 139 9.21 -19.22 10.03
C GLU A 139 9.03 -19.63 8.56
N VAL A 140 8.93 -18.66 7.65
CA VAL A 140 8.85 -18.93 6.20
C VAL A 140 9.70 -17.92 5.44
N VAL A 141 10.67 -18.44 4.69
CA VAL A 141 11.45 -17.66 3.71
C VAL A 141 11.10 -18.14 2.31
N GLN A 142 10.82 -17.20 1.41
CA GLN A 142 10.57 -17.48 0.01
C GLN A 142 11.79 -17.05 -0.82
N MET A 143 12.19 -17.89 -1.79
CA MET A 143 13.23 -17.60 -2.78
C MET A 143 12.68 -17.71 -4.19
N ASP A 144 13.19 -16.86 -5.08
CA ASP A 144 12.80 -16.79 -6.48
C ASP A 144 13.90 -16.12 -7.30
N THR A 145 13.75 -16.12 -8.61
CA THR A 145 14.68 -15.47 -9.52
C THR A 145 14.02 -14.43 -10.40
N ILE A 146 14.79 -13.46 -10.87
CA ILE A 146 14.35 -12.43 -11.82
C ILE A 146 15.28 -12.45 -13.02
N ASP A 147 14.73 -12.60 -14.20
CA ASP A 147 15.45 -12.50 -15.48
C ASP A 147 15.59 -11.01 -15.87
N PHE A 148 16.83 -10.59 -16.11
CA PHE A 148 17.24 -9.30 -16.63
C PHE A 148 18.05 -9.42 -17.93
N GLY A 149 17.87 -10.47 -18.70
CA GLY A 149 18.57 -10.73 -19.97
C GLY A 149 19.81 -11.57 -19.78
N GLU A 150 21.00 -10.97 -19.84
CA GLU A 150 22.27 -11.66 -19.58
C GLU A 150 22.60 -11.72 -18.07
N LEU A 151 21.86 -10.97 -17.24
CA LEU A 151 21.97 -11.00 -15.79
C LEU A 151 20.70 -11.56 -15.16
N TYR A 152 20.88 -12.18 -14.01
CA TYR A 152 19.82 -12.75 -13.19
C TYR A 152 19.95 -12.27 -11.76
N ALA A 153 18.83 -12.07 -11.08
CA ALA A 153 18.82 -11.77 -9.66
C ALA A 153 18.19 -12.92 -8.90
N PHE A 154 18.95 -13.59 -8.06
CA PHE A 154 18.40 -14.43 -7.00
C PHE A 154 17.86 -13.51 -5.91
N THR A 155 16.68 -13.81 -5.41
CA THR A 155 15.98 -13.00 -4.40
C THR A 155 15.42 -13.87 -3.29
N ALA A 156 15.45 -13.36 -2.06
CA ALA A 156 14.88 -14.03 -0.88
C ALA A 156 14.14 -13.04 0.00
N ILE A 157 13.07 -13.49 0.66
CA ILE A 157 12.31 -12.67 1.62
C ILE A 157 11.75 -13.52 2.76
N ASP A 158 11.95 -13.07 4.00
CA ASP A 158 11.19 -13.53 5.15
C ASP A 158 9.79 -12.92 5.12
N ILE A 159 8.76 -13.75 5.06
CA ILE A 159 7.38 -13.26 4.92
C ILE A 159 6.84 -12.60 6.18
N PHE A 160 7.45 -12.77 7.35
CA PHE A 160 7.07 -12.08 8.59
C PHE A 160 7.78 -10.73 8.74
N THR A 161 9.12 -10.73 8.75
CA THR A 161 9.93 -9.53 8.97
C THR A 161 10.00 -8.63 7.74
N ARG A 162 9.79 -9.16 6.54
CA ARG A 162 10.07 -8.53 5.24
C ARG A 162 11.56 -8.30 4.99
N GLU A 163 12.42 -8.84 5.83
CA GLU A 163 13.86 -8.87 5.59
C GLU A 163 14.13 -9.64 4.29
N ALA A 164 15.02 -9.12 3.43
CA ALA A 164 15.23 -9.66 2.10
C ALA A 164 16.69 -9.63 1.70
N ASP A 165 17.08 -10.45 0.73
CA ASP A 165 18.41 -10.44 0.13
C ASP A 165 18.34 -10.56 -1.39
N ILE A 166 19.43 -10.15 -2.07
CA ILE A 166 19.57 -10.17 -3.52
C ILE A 166 21.00 -10.56 -3.85
N LEU A 167 21.17 -11.41 -4.86
CA LEU A 167 22.45 -11.69 -5.50
C LEU A 167 22.28 -11.57 -7.03
N ILE A 168 23.08 -10.71 -7.66
CA ILE A 168 23.09 -10.56 -9.11
C ILE A 168 24.18 -11.47 -9.69
N THR A 169 23.82 -12.28 -10.69
CA THR A 169 24.66 -13.29 -11.32
C THR A 169 24.56 -13.25 -12.84
N THR A 170 25.49 -13.91 -13.51
CA THR A 170 25.50 -14.08 -14.98
C THR A 170 24.81 -15.34 -15.47
N GLY A 171 24.23 -16.14 -14.60
CA GLY A 171 23.56 -17.38 -14.97
C GLY A 171 22.57 -17.86 -13.91
N LEU A 172 21.81 -18.90 -14.26
CA LEU A 172 20.87 -19.62 -13.40
C LEU A 172 21.31 -21.08 -13.29
N THR A 173 22.22 -21.34 -12.34
CA THR A 173 22.69 -22.71 -12.07
C THR A 173 22.39 -23.10 -10.62
N ALA A 174 22.37 -24.39 -10.32
CA ALA A 174 22.19 -24.89 -8.96
C ALA A 174 23.30 -24.42 -8.02
N ASP A 175 24.54 -24.31 -8.51
CA ASP A 175 25.69 -23.79 -7.76
C ASP A 175 25.48 -22.34 -7.33
N LEU A 176 25.02 -21.48 -8.26
CA LEU A 176 24.69 -20.09 -7.95
C LEU A 176 23.52 -19.99 -6.99
N GLY A 177 22.52 -20.88 -7.12
CA GLY A 177 21.45 -21.04 -6.15
C GLY A 177 21.96 -21.39 -4.75
N CYS A 178 22.88 -22.36 -4.65
CA CYS A 178 23.54 -22.72 -3.39
C CYS A 178 24.36 -21.57 -2.82
N GLN A 179 25.15 -20.88 -3.65
CA GLN A 179 25.90 -19.71 -3.23
C GLN A 179 24.98 -18.63 -2.64
N PHE A 180 23.88 -18.33 -3.30
CA PHE A 180 22.88 -17.39 -2.81
C PHE A 180 22.24 -17.85 -1.50
N LEU A 181 21.89 -19.13 -1.39
CA LEU A 181 21.35 -19.71 -0.16
C LEU A 181 22.31 -19.48 1.02
N HIS A 182 23.59 -19.86 0.88
CA HIS A 182 24.61 -19.67 1.90
C HIS A 182 24.78 -18.18 2.26
N GLN A 183 24.86 -17.29 1.27
CA GLN A 183 24.98 -15.86 1.48
C GLN A 183 23.77 -15.33 2.27
N SER A 184 22.56 -15.58 1.82
CA SER A 184 21.34 -15.04 2.41
C SER A 184 21.10 -15.56 3.83
N MET A 185 21.38 -16.83 4.10
CA MET A 185 21.29 -17.40 5.44
C MET A 185 22.26 -16.72 6.41
N ARG A 186 23.51 -16.48 6.01
CA ARG A 186 24.51 -15.77 6.84
C ARG A 186 24.19 -14.30 7.04
N ARG A 187 23.76 -13.60 6.00
CA ARG A 187 23.58 -12.15 6.02
C ARG A 187 22.27 -11.71 6.64
N ARG A 188 21.19 -12.50 6.45
CA ARG A 188 19.82 -12.04 6.68
C ARG A 188 19.00 -12.97 7.57
N PHE A 189 19.18 -14.29 7.49
CA PHE A 189 18.24 -15.22 8.08
C PHE A 189 18.78 -16.00 9.27
N ASP A 190 19.80 -15.46 9.93
CA ASP A 190 20.38 -16.00 11.17
C ASP A 190 20.81 -17.48 11.09
N GLY A 191 21.13 -17.95 9.88
CA GLY A 191 21.68 -19.27 9.60
C GLY A 191 20.67 -20.40 9.48
N HIS A 192 19.39 -20.23 9.90
CA HIS A 192 18.38 -21.29 9.83
C HIS A 192 16.96 -20.74 9.73
N VAL A 193 16.07 -21.45 9.00
CA VAL A 193 14.66 -21.13 8.83
C VAL A 193 13.78 -22.38 8.98
N LYS A 194 12.53 -22.26 9.42
CA LYS A 194 11.65 -23.42 9.53
C LYS A 194 11.22 -23.94 8.15
N LEU A 195 10.80 -23.05 7.27
CA LEU A 195 10.34 -23.41 5.93
C LEU A 195 11.02 -22.53 4.90
N LEU A 196 11.76 -23.17 3.99
CA LEU A 196 12.24 -22.55 2.76
C LEU A 196 11.30 -22.91 1.61
N GLN A 197 10.80 -21.92 0.88
CA GLN A 197 9.91 -22.13 -0.25
C GLN A 197 10.47 -21.54 -1.54
N THR A 198 10.55 -22.36 -2.60
CA THR A 198 11.00 -21.98 -3.96
C THR A 198 9.94 -22.30 -5.00
N ASP A 199 10.07 -21.81 -6.22
CA ASP A 199 9.17 -22.12 -7.35
C ASP A 199 9.47 -23.46 -8.03
N GLY A 200 10.62 -24.09 -7.72
CA GLY A 200 11.07 -25.33 -8.33
C GLY A 200 11.70 -25.15 -9.71
N GLY A 201 12.23 -23.99 -10.02
CA GLY A 201 13.13 -23.76 -11.14
C GLY A 201 14.35 -24.72 -11.11
N PRO A 202 15.06 -24.92 -12.24
CA PRO A 202 16.24 -25.82 -12.27
C PRO A 202 17.34 -25.40 -11.27
N GLU A 203 17.49 -24.10 -11.00
CA GLU A 203 18.42 -23.52 -10.05
C GLU A 203 18.12 -23.87 -8.58
N PHE A 204 16.89 -24.34 -8.29
CA PHE A 204 16.44 -24.76 -6.95
C PHE A 204 16.27 -26.27 -6.83
N LYS A 205 16.81 -27.06 -7.77
CA LYS A 205 16.74 -28.52 -7.79
C LYS A 205 18.09 -29.18 -7.47
N ALA A 206 18.08 -30.50 -7.44
CA ALA A 206 19.25 -31.33 -7.25
C ALA A 206 20.11 -30.87 -6.06
N GLU A 207 21.30 -30.38 -6.33
CA GLU A 207 22.27 -29.96 -5.32
C GLU A 207 21.76 -28.88 -4.37
N PHE A 208 20.96 -27.93 -4.89
CA PHE A 208 20.29 -26.93 -4.04
C PHE A 208 19.40 -27.59 -2.98
N GLY A 209 18.63 -28.63 -3.34
CA GLY A 209 17.74 -29.32 -2.40
C GLY A 209 18.50 -29.95 -1.25
N SER A 210 19.68 -30.55 -1.52
CA SER A 210 20.56 -31.14 -0.50
C SER A 210 21.17 -30.09 0.40
N ASN A 211 21.64 -28.96 -0.16
CA ASN A 211 22.15 -27.80 0.60
C ASN A 211 21.07 -27.15 1.44
N ALA A 212 19.85 -27.04 0.94
CA ALA A 212 18.73 -26.42 1.65
C ALA A 212 18.43 -27.12 2.98
N GLN A 213 18.60 -28.46 3.06
CA GLN A 213 18.39 -29.20 4.29
C GLN A 213 19.34 -28.82 5.44
N LEU A 214 20.48 -28.20 5.13
CA LEU A 214 21.41 -27.69 6.14
C LEU A 214 20.90 -26.41 6.82
N PHE A 215 19.98 -25.68 6.16
CA PHE A 215 19.53 -24.36 6.56
C PHE A 215 18.03 -24.25 6.86
N CYS A 216 17.27 -25.33 6.70
CA CYS A 216 15.84 -25.30 7.00
C CYS A 216 15.33 -26.66 7.51
N ASP A 217 14.28 -26.61 8.35
CA ASP A 217 13.58 -27.84 8.79
C ASP A 217 12.86 -28.49 7.60
N ARG A 218 12.40 -27.69 6.65
CA ARG A 218 11.67 -28.17 5.48
C ARG A 218 11.91 -27.27 4.26
N HIS A 219 12.30 -27.88 3.14
CA HIS A 219 12.26 -27.26 1.82
C HIS A 219 10.97 -27.65 1.10
N ARG A 220 10.22 -26.68 0.58
CA ARG A 220 8.98 -26.88 -0.16
C ARG A 220 9.04 -26.20 -1.51
N ILE A 221 8.69 -26.95 -2.54
CA ILE A 221 8.48 -26.38 -3.88
C ILE A 221 7.02 -25.91 -3.98
N ALA A 222 6.80 -24.68 -4.42
CA ALA A 222 5.48 -24.11 -4.67
C ALA A 222 4.76 -24.89 -5.77
N ARG A 223 3.46 -25.11 -5.60
CA ARG A 223 2.67 -25.86 -6.57
C ARG A 223 2.46 -25.05 -7.85
N PRO A 224 2.65 -25.64 -9.03
CA PRO A 224 2.36 -24.98 -10.29
C PRO A 224 0.93 -24.42 -10.31
N TYR A 225 0.76 -23.25 -10.92
CA TYR A 225 -0.54 -22.59 -11.10
C TYR A 225 -1.31 -22.18 -9.82
N ARG A 226 -0.78 -22.41 -8.62
CA ARG A 226 -1.35 -21.91 -7.36
C ARG A 226 -0.89 -20.48 -7.12
N LYS A 227 -1.63 -19.54 -7.72
CA LYS A 227 -1.42 -18.10 -7.50
C LYS A 227 -1.50 -17.81 -6.01
N ASN A 228 -0.57 -17.02 -5.51
CA ASN A 228 -0.38 -16.53 -4.14
C ASN A 228 0.47 -17.42 -3.22
N GLU A 229 0.84 -18.64 -3.56
CA GLU A 229 1.78 -19.39 -2.71
C GLU A 229 3.11 -18.64 -2.53
N GLN A 230 3.54 -17.87 -3.55
CA GLN A 230 4.76 -17.03 -3.53
C GLN A 230 4.46 -15.53 -3.58
N ALA A 231 3.30 -15.08 -3.10
CA ALA A 231 2.85 -13.71 -3.22
C ALA A 231 3.83 -12.67 -2.61
N TYR A 232 4.59 -13.05 -1.60
CA TYR A 232 5.54 -12.14 -0.94
C TYR A 232 6.79 -11.92 -1.77
N ILE A 233 7.40 -12.99 -2.28
CA ILE A 233 8.57 -12.88 -3.13
C ILE A 233 8.21 -12.22 -4.48
N GLU A 234 7.05 -12.54 -5.07
CA GLU A 234 6.55 -11.86 -6.26
C GLU A 234 6.38 -10.34 -6.04
N SER A 235 5.88 -9.97 -4.86
CA SER A 235 5.73 -8.55 -4.48
C SER A 235 7.09 -7.88 -4.28
N PHE A 236 8.07 -8.58 -3.70
CA PHE A 236 9.43 -8.10 -3.55
C PHE A 236 10.12 -7.96 -4.90
N ASN A 237 10.04 -8.96 -5.78
CA ASN A 237 10.59 -8.92 -7.14
C ASN A 237 10.03 -7.75 -7.95
N ARG A 238 8.74 -7.46 -7.80
CA ARG A 238 8.12 -6.26 -8.38
C ARG A 238 8.70 -4.97 -7.80
N THR A 239 9.04 -4.95 -6.51
CA THR A 239 9.68 -3.80 -5.86
C THR A 239 11.11 -3.62 -6.36
N VAL A 240 11.88 -4.69 -6.52
CA VAL A 240 13.22 -4.66 -7.14
C VAL A 240 13.16 -4.07 -8.54
N ARG A 241 12.22 -4.53 -9.38
CA ARG A 241 12.05 -3.95 -10.72
C ARG A 241 11.64 -2.48 -10.70
N LYS A 242 10.81 -2.04 -9.77
CA LYS A 242 10.30 -0.65 -9.73
C LYS A 242 11.26 0.34 -9.10
N GLU A 243 12.00 -0.09 -8.09
CA GLU A 243 12.75 0.80 -7.21
C GLU A 243 14.27 0.60 -7.30
N CYS A 244 14.76 -0.40 -8.06
CA CYS A 244 16.18 -0.73 -8.20
C CYS A 244 16.58 -0.87 -9.68
N LEU A 245 16.34 -2.03 -10.28
CA LEU A 245 16.89 -2.41 -11.57
C LEU A 245 15.99 -2.10 -12.79
N GLY A 246 14.77 -1.67 -12.59
CA GLY A 246 13.86 -1.36 -13.69
C GLY A 246 13.28 -2.59 -14.40
N TRP A 247 12.68 -2.34 -15.57
CA TRP A 247 12.09 -3.35 -16.48
C TRP A 247 12.93 -3.49 -17.74
N VAL A 248 14.23 -3.33 -17.61
CA VAL A 248 15.20 -3.36 -18.70
C VAL A 248 15.99 -4.67 -18.68
N LYS A 249 16.71 -4.94 -19.75
CA LYS A 249 17.68 -6.05 -19.85
C LYS A 249 19.09 -5.48 -19.72
N TYR A 250 19.92 -6.20 -18.98
CA TYR A 250 21.33 -5.84 -18.74
C TYR A 250 22.26 -6.79 -19.47
N ARG A 251 23.46 -6.30 -19.79
CA ARG A 251 24.57 -7.10 -20.32
C ARG A 251 25.52 -7.51 -19.19
N VAL A 252 26.31 -8.58 -19.41
CA VAL A 252 27.31 -9.07 -18.44
C VAL A 252 28.27 -7.96 -17.98
N ALA A 253 28.66 -7.06 -18.86
CA ALA A 253 29.54 -5.92 -18.53
C ALA A 253 28.99 -4.99 -17.44
N GLN A 254 27.68 -5.02 -17.19
CA GLN A 254 27.01 -4.18 -16.18
C GLN A 254 26.83 -4.91 -14.83
N LEU A 255 27.43 -6.08 -14.65
CA LEU A 255 27.27 -6.90 -13.43
C LEU A 255 27.63 -6.11 -12.16
N SER A 256 28.79 -5.48 -12.15
CA SER A 256 29.27 -4.72 -10.97
C SER A 256 28.35 -3.55 -10.64
N GLU A 257 27.92 -2.80 -11.65
CA GLU A 257 26.96 -1.69 -11.48
C GLU A 257 25.63 -2.17 -10.88
N CYS A 258 25.08 -3.29 -11.40
CA CYS A 258 23.83 -3.87 -10.91
C CYS A 258 23.98 -4.39 -9.47
N GLN A 259 25.14 -4.94 -9.10
CA GLN A 259 25.43 -5.38 -7.72
C GLN A 259 25.46 -4.19 -6.76
N GLU A 260 26.10 -3.09 -7.12
CA GLU A 260 26.13 -1.86 -6.32
C GLU A 260 24.72 -1.28 -6.15
N MET A 261 23.95 -1.21 -7.23
CA MET A 261 22.55 -0.78 -7.19
C MET A 261 21.71 -1.64 -6.25
N ALA A 262 21.92 -2.96 -6.26
CA ALA A 262 21.20 -3.89 -5.38
C ALA A 262 21.57 -3.69 -3.90
N GLU A 263 22.85 -3.43 -3.57
CA GLU A 263 23.28 -3.15 -2.19
C GLU A 263 22.71 -1.82 -1.67
N VAL A 264 22.76 -0.76 -2.48
CA VAL A 264 22.16 0.55 -2.14
C VAL A 264 20.65 0.40 -1.93
N PHE A 265 19.97 -0.34 -2.83
CA PHE A 265 18.56 -0.63 -2.70
C PHE A 265 18.23 -1.41 -1.43
N LEU A 266 18.97 -2.49 -1.11
CA LEU A 266 18.75 -3.31 0.09
C LEU A 266 18.93 -2.48 1.37
N ARG A 267 19.92 -1.59 1.43
CA ARG A 267 20.11 -0.67 2.55
C ARG A 267 18.91 0.24 2.74
N ARG A 268 18.47 0.92 1.67
CA ARG A 268 17.26 1.74 1.69
C ARG A 268 16.01 0.93 2.05
N TYR A 269 15.86 -0.26 1.49
CA TYR A 269 14.72 -1.16 1.71
C TYR A 269 14.59 -1.56 3.18
N HIS A 270 15.70 -1.90 3.84
CA HIS A 270 15.72 -2.38 5.20
C HIS A 270 15.57 -1.30 6.27
N TYR A 271 16.15 -0.11 6.04
CA TYR A 271 16.26 0.90 7.09
C TYR A 271 15.39 2.14 6.85
N HIS A 272 15.02 2.42 5.62
CA HIS A 272 14.36 3.68 5.28
C HIS A 272 12.96 3.50 4.67
N ARG A 273 12.77 2.47 3.84
CA ARG A 273 11.54 2.27 3.10
C ARG A 273 10.38 1.83 3.99
N PRO A 274 9.26 2.60 4.07
CA PRO A 274 8.10 2.20 4.87
C PRO A 274 7.37 1.02 4.23
N HIS A 275 7.04 0.00 5.04
CA HIS A 275 6.31 -1.19 4.63
C HIS A 275 4.87 -1.17 5.14
N MET A 276 3.89 -1.03 4.23
CA MET A 276 2.46 -0.97 4.59
C MET A 276 2.00 -2.20 5.40
N GLY A 277 2.46 -3.40 5.03
CA GLY A 277 2.14 -4.65 5.73
C GLY A 277 2.77 -4.78 7.13
N ARG A 278 3.61 -3.81 7.54
CA ARG A 278 4.25 -3.71 8.86
C ARG A 278 3.93 -2.40 9.57
N GLY A 279 2.79 -1.80 9.27
CA GLY A 279 2.42 -0.52 9.87
C GLY A 279 3.36 0.63 9.53
N MET A 280 3.92 0.64 8.32
CA MET A 280 4.91 1.63 7.83
C MET A 280 6.29 1.54 8.49
N ILE A 281 6.61 0.44 9.17
CA ILE A 281 7.93 0.25 9.79
C ILE A 281 8.86 -0.45 8.79
N PRO A 282 10.08 0.06 8.55
CA PRO A 282 11.10 -0.66 7.78
C PRO A 282 11.49 -1.99 8.42
N PRO A 283 11.95 -3.01 7.65
CA PRO A 283 12.26 -4.34 8.17
C PRO A 283 13.24 -4.35 9.35
N LEU A 284 14.25 -3.51 9.34
CA LEU A 284 15.32 -3.44 10.34
C LEU A 284 15.34 -2.11 11.12
N ALA A 285 14.25 -1.36 11.18
CA ALA A 285 14.19 -0.06 11.87
C ALA A 285 14.64 -0.11 13.35
N ASN A 286 14.46 -1.26 14.02
CA ASN A 286 14.80 -1.42 15.46
C ASN A 286 16.21 -2.00 15.70
N LYS A 287 16.93 -2.36 14.66
CA LYS A 287 18.35 -2.78 14.77
C LYS A 287 19.23 -1.53 14.55
N GLU A 288 19.14 -0.56 15.48
CA GLU A 288 19.93 0.67 15.41
C GLU A 288 21.41 0.39 15.67
N GLY A 289 22.19 0.49 14.62
CA GLY A 289 23.65 0.53 14.61
C GLY A 289 24.19 1.34 13.43
N ASP A 290 23.43 1.47 12.34
CA ASP A 290 23.99 1.89 11.04
C ASP A 290 23.23 3.02 10.32
N CYS A 291 22.40 3.80 11.04
CA CYS A 291 21.57 4.85 10.42
C CYS A 291 22.27 6.19 10.18
N ARG A 292 23.62 6.28 10.32
CA ARG A 292 24.38 7.55 10.22
C ARG A 292 24.98 7.87 8.85
N ILE A 293 24.73 7.05 7.82
CA ILE A 293 25.35 7.24 6.49
C ILE A 293 24.28 7.40 5.41
N LEU A 294 23.40 8.37 5.53
CA LEU A 294 22.62 8.93 4.41
C LEU A 294 22.37 10.42 4.72
N LYS A 295 23.41 11.22 4.63
CA LYS A 295 23.33 12.67 4.37
C LYS A 295 23.86 12.95 2.99
#